data_314038d827a532a5df58ab41335fb262
#
_entry.id   314038d827a532a5df58ab41335fb262
#
_cell.length_a   1.000
_cell.length_b   1.000
_cell.length_c   1.000
_cell.angle_alpha   90.00
_cell.angle_beta   90.00
_cell.angle_gamma   90.00
#
_symmetry.space_group_name_H-M   'P 1'
#
loop_
_entity.id
_entity.type
_entity.pdbx_description
1 polymer ?
#
loop_
_entity_poly.entity_id
_entity_poly.type
_entity_poly.pdbx_seq_one_letter_code
_entity_poly.pdbx_strand_id
1 'polypeptide(L)'
;MPARRNRNSTLRCDADQIEREAKRLVDTYSDLILRLCYSALGSADDAQDICQDTLIKILQRTQPFDSLEHERAWVIRVALNACRDIGRTHANHPVVDFDSLPDFCAPVTHTEQEFAQRDCAILSAVTALPQAQRIAIFLHYYAGMSIREIADAVHATPAATAQHLSRGRASLRLSLKGDHNDYEFE
;
A
#
# COMPACT_ATOMS: atom_id res chain seq x y z
N MET A 1 -40.97 -32.09 -22.71
CA MET A 1 -39.69 -32.50 -22.13
C MET A 1 -38.86 -31.21 -21.92
N PRO A 2 -38.64 -30.70 -20.71
CA PRO A 2 -37.79 -29.52 -20.52
C PRO A 2 -36.31 -29.93 -20.59
N ALA A 3 -35.54 -29.21 -21.41
CA ALA A 3 -34.12 -29.44 -21.62
C ALA A 3 -33.36 -29.31 -20.28
N ARG A 4 -32.57 -30.32 -19.93
CA ARG A 4 -31.61 -30.29 -18.81
C ARG A 4 -30.58 -29.19 -19.10
N ARG A 5 -30.76 -28.02 -18.50
CA ARG A 5 -29.75 -26.96 -18.48
C ARG A 5 -28.49 -27.55 -17.85
N ASN A 6 -27.42 -27.54 -18.63
CA ASN A 6 -26.15 -28.17 -18.32
C ASN A 6 -25.49 -27.44 -17.14
N ARG A 7 -25.60 -27.98 -15.90
CA ARG A 7 -24.98 -27.42 -14.66
C ARG A 7 -23.48 -27.18 -14.81
N ASN A 8 -22.79 -27.98 -15.62
CA ASN A 8 -21.36 -27.84 -15.87
C ASN A 8 -20.99 -26.58 -16.65
N SER A 9 -21.85 -26.05 -17.52
CA SER A 9 -21.56 -24.81 -18.25
C SER A 9 -21.69 -23.57 -17.37
N THR A 10 -22.64 -23.58 -16.43
CA THR A 10 -22.85 -22.49 -15.46
C THR A 10 -21.68 -22.43 -14.47
N LEU A 11 -21.27 -23.57 -13.92
CA LEU A 11 -20.13 -23.66 -12.97
C LEU A 11 -18.78 -23.25 -13.62
N ARG A 12 -18.58 -23.54 -14.90
CA ARG A 12 -17.39 -23.06 -15.65
C ARG A 12 -17.43 -21.56 -15.86
N CYS A 13 -18.58 -21.01 -16.22
CA CYS A 13 -18.73 -19.58 -16.43
C CYS A 13 -18.47 -18.80 -15.12
N ASP A 14 -18.94 -19.32 -13.98
CA ASP A 14 -18.71 -18.74 -12.68
C ASP A 14 -17.21 -18.81 -12.27
N ALA A 15 -16.54 -19.94 -12.55
CA ALA A 15 -15.12 -20.11 -12.26
C ALA A 15 -14.25 -19.17 -13.12
N ASP A 16 -14.52 -19.05 -14.42
CA ASP A 16 -13.81 -18.13 -15.32
C ASP A 16 -14.03 -16.66 -14.95
N GLN A 17 -15.17 -16.35 -14.35
CA GLN A 17 -15.46 -14.99 -13.86
C GLN A 17 -14.70 -14.68 -12.58
N ILE A 18 -14.64 -15.63 -11.65
CA ILE A 18 -13.88 -15.50 -10.39
C ILE A 18 -12.38 -15.37 -10.71
N GLU A 19 -11.84 -16.16 -11.64
CA GLU A 19 -10.43 -16.07 -12.02
C GLU A 19 -10.09 -14.72 -12.66
N ARG A 20 -10.95 -14.21 -13.55
CA ARG A 20 -10.76 -12.87 -14.14
C ARG A 20 -10.81 -11.77 -13.10
N GLU A 21 -11.71 -11.85 -12.14
CA GLU A 21 -11.83 -10.88 -11.07
C GLU A 21 -10.63 -10.95 -10.11
N ALA A 22 -10.20 -12.15 -9.74
CA ALA A 22 -9.01 -12.35 -8.93
C ALA A 22 -7.77 -11.75 -9.60
N LYS A 23 -7.59 -12.00 -10.90
CA LYS A 23 -6.50 -11.40 -11.67
C LYS A 23 -6.59 -9.87 -11.68
N ARG A 24 -7.77 -9.29 -11.94
CA ARG A 24 -7.98 -7.84 -11.91
C ARG A 24 -7.56 -7.25 -10.56
N LEU A 25 -7.98 -7.88 -9.47
CA LEU A 25 -7.67 -7.42 -8.11
C LEU A 25 -6.18 -7.50 -7.81
N VAL A 26 -5.53 -8.59 -8.19
CA VAL A 26 -4.07 -8.73 -8.05
C VAL A 26 -3.35 -7.66 -8.84
N ASP A 27 -3.66 -7.52 -10.13
CA ASP A 27 -3.00 -6.54 -11.02
C ASP A 27 -3.22 -5.09 -10.56
N THR A 28 -4.37 -4.80 -9.91
CA THR A 28 -4.73 -3.45 -9.49
C THR A 28 -4.18 -3.09 -8.10
N TYR A 29 -4.20 -4.03 -7.15
CA TYR A 29 -4.02 -3.69 -5.73
C TYR A 29 -2.82 -4.31 -5.06
N SER A 30 -2.18 -5.37 -5.61
CA SER A 30 -1.09 -6.05 -4.92
C SER A 30 0.08 -5.11 -4.61
N ASP A 31 0.54 -4.35 -5.59
CA ASP A 31 1.65 -3.41 -5.40
C ASP A 31 1.31 -2.30 -4.38
N LEU A 32 0.11 -1.75 -4.47
CA LEU A 32 -0.39 -0.74 -3.52
C LEU A 32 -0.39 -1.28 -2.09
N ILE A 33 -0.96 -2.48 -1.88
CA ILE A 33 -1.07 -3.08 -0.55
C ILE A 33 0.32 -3.43 -0.01
N LEU A 34 1.17 -4.09 -0.80
CA LEU A 34 2.52 -4.48 -0.39
C LEU A 34 3.34 -3.27 0.04
N ARG A 35 3.38 -2.21 -0.76
CA ARG A 35 4.12 -0.98 -0.42
C ARG A 35 3.55 -0.28 0.80
N LEU A 36 2.21 -0.23 0.94
CA LEU A 36 1.56 0.37 2.10
C LEU A 36 1.91 -0.39 3.37
N CYS A 37 1.74 -1.72 3.37
CA CYS A 37 1.99 -2.56 4.54
C CYS A 37 3.48 -2.57 4.90
N TYR A 38 4.36 -2.66 3.90
CA TYR A 38 5.80 -2.55 4.13
C TYR A 38 6.18 -1.18 4.72
N SER A 39 5.61 -0.09 4.19
CA SER A 39 5.80 1.24 4.78
C SER A 39 5.29 1.35 6.22
N ALA A 40 4.27 0.58 6.57
CA ALA A 40 3.69 0.60 7.92
C ALA A 40 4.45 -0.29 8.91
N LEU A 41 4.88 -1.48 8.50
CA LEU A 41 5.42 -2.52 9.38
C LEU A 41 6.93 -2.69 9.28
N GLY A 42 7.53 -2.39 8.13
CA GLY A 42 8.94 -2.66 7.85
C GLY A 42 9.26 -4.16 7.64
N SER A 43 8.24 -5.02 7.55
CA SER A 43 8.36 -6.46 7.37
C SER A 43 7.76 -6.86 6.02
N ALA A 44 8.56 -7.54 5.19
CA ALA A 44 8.11 -8.01 3.89
C ALA A 44 7.14 -9.20 4.02
N ASP A 45 7.40 -10.10 4.97
CA ASP A 45 6.57 -11.28 5.21
C ASP A 45 5.18 -10.88 5.68
N ASP A 46 5.10 -9.99 6.70
CA ASP A 46 3.82 -9.47 7.17
C ASP A 46 3.07 -8.71 6.07
N ALA A 47 3.79 -7.96 5.22
CA ALA A 47 3.17 -7.23 4.10
C ALA A 47 2.59 -8.19 3.06
N GLN A 48 3.26 -9.31 2.77
CA GLN A 48 2.76 -10.34 1.86
C GLN A 48 1.52 -11.04 2.42
N ASP A 49 1.54 -11.41 3.69
CA ASP A 49 0.40 -12.05 4.34
C ASP A 49 -0.84 -11.13 4.36
N ILE A 50 -0.66 -9.86 4.71
CA ILE A 50 -1.75 -8.87 4.67
C ILE A 50 -2.24 -8.66 3.24
N CYS A 51 -1.34 -8.64 2.26
CA CYS A 51 -1.72 -8.50 0.85
C CYS A 51 -2.62 -9.64 0.42
N GLN A 52 -2.21 -10.87 0.68
CA GLN A 52 -2.98 -12.08 0.35
C GLN A 52 -4.35 -12.06 1.04
N ASP A 53 -4.38 -11.82 2.35
CA ASP A 53 -5.60 -11.75 3.13
C ASP A 53 -6.57 -10.67 2.64
N THR A 54 -6.04 -9.50 2.28
CA THR A 54 -6.85 -8.38 1.78
C THR A 54 -7.46 -8.71 0.41
N LEU A 55 -6.67 -9.33 -0.49
CA LEU A 55 -7.15 -9.78 -1.80
C LEU A 55 -8.22 -10.88 -1.68
N ILE A 56 -8.06 -11.79 -0.73
CA ILE A 56 -9.09 -12.81 -0.45
C ILE A 56 -10.37 -12.15 0.10
N LYS A 57 -10.25 -11.20 1.03
CA LYS A 57 -11.41 -10.50 1.61
C LYS A 57 -12.21 -9.71 0.58
N ILE A 58 -11.55 -9.04 -0.37
CA ILE A 58 -12.25 -8.30 -1.41
C ILE A 58 -12.92 -9.25 -2.41
N LEU A 59 -12.27 -10.36 -2.76
CA LEU A 59 -12.83 -11.38 -3.67
C LEU A 59 -14.06 -12.07 -3.07
N GLN A 60 -14.08 -12.27 -1.76
CA GLN A 60 -15.21 -12.88 -1.03
C GLN A 60 -16.35 -11.90 -0.74
N ARG A 61 -16.17 -10.62 -1.03
CA ARG A 61 -17.18 -9.61 -0.75
C ARG A 61 -18.38 -9.79 -1.68
N THR A 62 -19.57 -9.89 -1.08
CA THR A 62 -20.84 -10.07 -1.81
C THR A 62 -21.50 -8.75 -2.22
N GLN A 63 -21.18 -7.65 -1.53
CA GLN A 63 -21.74 -6.35 -1.83
C GLN A 63 -20.86 -5.60 -2.83
N PRO A 64 -21.41 -5.10 -3.93
CA PRO A 64 -20.64 -4.32 -4.90
C PRO A 64 -20.16 -2.99 -4.27
N PHE A 65 -19.14 -2.42 -4.86
CA PHE A 65 -18.70 -1.06 -4.55
C PHE A 65 -19.43 -0.05 -5.42
N ASP A 66 -19.70 1.13 -4.88
CA ASP A 66 -20.37 2.21 -5.61
C ASP A 66 -19.48 2.85 -6.67
N SER A 67 -18.15 2.79 -6.47
CA SER A 67 -17.14 3.31 -7.40
C SER A 67 -15.79 2.65 -7.17
N LEU A 68 -14.85 2.85 -8.11
CA LEU A 68 -13.46 2.39 -7.98
C LEU A 68 -12.73 3.09 -6.82
N GLU A 69 -13.05 4.36 -6.56
CA GLU A 69 -12.51 5.11 -5.42
C GLU A 69 -12.99 4.50 -4.11
N HIS A 70 -14.26 4.10 -4.02
CA HIS A 70 -14.81 3.41 -2.85
C HIS A 70 -14.13 2.04 -2.64
N GLU A 71 -13.95 1.27 -3.71
CA GLU A 71 -13.23 0.00 -3.70
C GLU A 71 -11.79 0.20 -3.17
N ARG A 72 -11.05 1.14 -3.74
CA ARG A 72 -9.68 1.46 -3.35
C ARG A 72 -9.58 1.92 -1.90
N ALA A 73 -10.45 2.82 -1.47
CA ALA A 73 -10.48 3.30 -0.08
C ALA A 73 -10.77 2.16 0.90
N TRP A 74 -11.64 1.22 0.52
CA TRP A 74 -11.93 0.04 1.32
C TRP A 74 -10.70 -0.88 1.45
N VAL A 75 -10.01 -1.17 0.34
CA VAL A 75 -8.79 -1.98 0.32
C VAL A 75 -7.72 -1.38 1.24
N ILE A 76 -7.45 -0.09 1.10
CA ILE A 76 -6.47 0.63 1.94
C ILE A 76 -6.85 0.54 3.42
N ARG A 77 -8.12 0.72 3.75
CA ARG A 77 -8.61 0.64 5.14
C ARG A 77 -8.44 -0.76 5.73
N VAL A 78 -8.75 -1.80 4.95
CA VAL A 78 -8.59 -3.21 5.40
C VAL A 78 -7.12 -3.52 5.65
N ALA A 79 -6.24 -3.14 4.73
CA ALA A 79 -4.80 -3.35 4.87
C ALA A 79 -4.23 -2.59 6.09
N LEU A 80 -4.59 -1.32 6.27
CA LEU A 80 -4.14 -0.53 7.45
C LEU A 80 -4.65 -1.08 8.76
N ASN A 81 -5.88 -1.61 8.82
CA ASN A 81 -6.39 -2.24 10.04
C ASN A 81 -5.59 -3.50 10.36
N ALA A 82 -5.28 -4.35 9.37
CA ALA A 82 -4.44 -5.52 9.57
C ALA A 82 -3.03 -5.12 10.06
N CYS A 83 -2.42 -4.07 9.48
CA CYS A 83 -1.14 -3.55 9.96
C CYS A 83 -1.20 -3.12 11.43
N ARG A 84 -2.29 -2.45 11.86
CA ARG A 84 -2.46 -2.06 13.28
C ARG A 84 -2.59 -3.24 14.20
N ASP A 85 -3.30 -4.28 13.77
CA ASP A 85 -3.50 -5.47 14.60
C ASP A 85 -2.17 -6.22 14.79
N ILE A 86 -1.35 -6.36 13.74
CA ILE A 86 0.02 -6.90 13.83
C ILE A 86 0.89 -6.00 14.71
N GLY A 87 0.86 -4.68 14.50
CA GLY A 87 1.64 -3.73 15.30
C GLY A 87 1.33 -3.80 16.80
N ARG A 88 0.09 -4.06 17.18
CA ARG A 88 -0.30 -4.27 18.59
C ARG A 88 0.26 -5.57 19.14
N THR A 89 0.32 -6.62 18.33
CA THR A 89 0.89 -7.92 18.72
C THR A 89 2.40 -7.82 18.88
N HIS A 90 3.07 -7.10 17.99
CA HIS A 90 4.52 -6.90 17.99
C HIS A 90 5.01 -5.83 18.99
N ALA A 91 4.13 -4.96 19.52
CA ALA A 91 4.50 -3.98 20.56
C ALA A 91 5.09 -4.65 21.82
N ASN A 92 4.91 -5.97 21.98
CA ASN A 92 5.58 -6.78 23.02
C ASN A 92 6.95 -7.36 22.58
N HIS A 93 7.38 -7.15 21.32
CA HIS A 93 8.69 -7.57 20.82
C HIS A 93 9.23 -6.50 19.85
N PRO A 94 10.24 -5.71 20.25
CA PRO A 94 10.91 -4.80 19.33
C PRO A 94 11.83 -5.63 18.42
N VAL A 95 11.37 -5.95 17.24
CA VAL A 95 12.23 -6.46 16.17
C VAL A 95 12.30 -5.39 15.08
N VAL A 96 13.38 -4.62 15.11
CA VAL A 96 13.82 -3.82 13.99
C VAL A 96 15.14 -4.41 13.54
N ASP A 97 15.10 -5.28 12.57
CA ASP A 97 16.30 -5.67 11.86
C ASP A 97 16.35 -4.92 10.54
N PHE A 98 17.23 -3.93 10.49
CA PHE A 98 17.35 -2.94 9.41
C PHE A 98 18.05 -3.52 8.16
N ASP A 99 18.62 -4.74 8.25
CA ASP A 99 19.47 -5.34 7.22
C ASP A 99 18.74 -6.27 6.25
N SER A 100 17.43 -6.45 6.38
CA SER A 100 16.65 -7.31 5.48
C SER A 100 15.68 -6.53 4.60
N LEU A 101 16.15 -5.43 4.00
CA LEU A 101 15.45 -4.78 2.88
C LEU A 101 15.53 -5.72 1.67
N PRO A 102 14.43 -6.30 1.19
CA PRO A 102 14.47 -6.95 -0.11
C PRO A 102 14.78 -5.88 -1.15
N ASP A 103 15.76 -6.18 -1.96
CA ASP A 103 16.22 -5.37 -3.08
C ASP A 103 15.07 -5.24 -4.11
N PHE A 104 14.17 -4.27 -3.92
CA PHE A 104 13.15 -3.91 -4.90
C PHE A 104 13.71 -3.03 -6.03
N CYS A 105 15.03 -2.98 -6.16
CA CYS A 105 15.68 -2.49 -7.36
C CYS A 105 15.61 -3.60 -8.42
N ALA A 106 14.69 -3.47 -9.39
CA ALA A 106 14.77 -4.23 -10.63
C ALA A 106 16.17 -4.03 -11.25
N PRO A 107 16.74 -5.03 -11.97
CA PRO A 107 18.06 -4.91 -12.59
C PRO A 107 18.05 -3.79 -13.62
N VAL A 108 18.86 -2.80 -13.40
CA VAL A 108 18.85 -1.51 -14.10
C VAL A 108 20.02 -1.47 -15.05
N THR A 109 19.80 -1.08 -16.32
CA THR A 109 20.83 -0.82 -17.30
C THR A 109 21.59 0.47 -16.97
N HIS A 110 22.85 0.60 -17.43
CA HIS A 110 23.83 1.60 -16.98
C HIS A 110 23.42 3.10 -17.03
N THR A 111 22.32 3.46 -17.70
CA THR A 111 21.74 4.82 -17.73
C THR A 111 20.77 5.07 -16.56
N GLU A 112 20.38 4.04 -15.86
CA GLU A 112 19.38 4.01 -14.77
C GLU A 112 20.05 4.06 -13.38
N GLN A 113 21.39 3.96 -13.29
CA GLN A 113 22.11 3.95 -12.00
C GLN A 113 21.96 5.28 -11.23
N GLU A 114 21.91 6.42 -11.91
CA GLU A 114 21.67 7.70 -11.23
C GLU A 114 20.21 7.81 -10.74
N PHE A 115 19.25 7.30 -11.52
CA PHE A 115 17.85 7.21 -11.07
C PHE A 115 17.69 6.22 -9.93
N ALA A 116 18.34 5.06 -10.00
CA ALA A 116 18.32 4.05 -8.93
C ALA A 116 18.93 4.57 -7.62
N GLN A 117 20.01 5.35 -7.67
CA GLN A 117 20.60 5.97 -6.48
C GLN A 117 19.67 7.04 -5.87
N ARG A 118 19.02 7.84 -6.71
CA ARG A 118 18.02 8.83 -6.26
C ARG A 118 16.79 8.15 -5.64
N ASP A 119 16.29 7.09 -6.28
CA ASP A 119 15.16 6.32 -5.78
C ASP A 119 15.50 5.64 -4.45
N CYS A 120 16.71 5.10 -4.29
CA CYS A 120 17.20 4.55 -3.03
C CYS A 120 17.33 5.63 -1.94
N ALA A 121 17.80 6.83 -2.26
CA ALA A 121 17.89 7.94 -1.31
C ALA A 121 16.50 8.42 -0.85
N ILE A 122 15.56 8.54 -1.79
CA ILE A 122 14.17 8.90 -1.48
C ILE A 122 13.52 7.82 -0.61
N LEU A 123 13.69 6.55 -0.99
CA LEU A 123 13.13 5.43 -0.23
C LEU A 123 13.70 5.37 1.18
N SER A 124 15.02 5.53 1.32
CA SER A 124 15.70 5.62 2.61
C SER A 124 15.19 6.78 3.46
N ALA A 125 15.04 7.98 2.87
CA ALA A 125 14.49 9.14 3.56
C ALA A 125 13.03 8.92 4.01
N VAL A 126 12.21 8.28 3.16
CA VAL A 126 10.81 7.95 3.50
C VAL A 126 10.75 6.91 4.61
N THR A 127 11.58 5.88 4.58
CA THR A 127 11.61 4.83 5.63
C THR A 127 12.10 5.36 6.97
N ALA A 128 12.95 6.38 6.98
CA ALA A 128 13.41 7.05 8.21
C ALA A 128 12.32 7.93 8.87
N LEU A 129 11.22 8.23 8.19
CA LEU A 129 10.13 9.01 8.79
C LEU A 129 9.43 8.23 9.90
N PRO A 130 8.92 8.91 10.94
CA PRO A 130 7.95 8.32 11.87
C PRO A 130 6.76 7.72 11.12
N GLN A 131 6.28 6.56 11.56
CA GLN A 131 5.26 5.77 10.88
C GLN A 131 4.04 6.59 10.41
N ALA A 132 3.48 7.45 11.28
CA ALA A 132 2.32 8.27 10.93
C ALA A 132 2.60 9.26 9.79
N GLN A 133 3.81 9.83 9.73
CA GLN A 133 4.23 10.74 8.66
C GLN A 133 4.46 9.96 7.36
N ARG A 134 5.12 8.81 7.44
CA ARG A 134 5.39 7.92 6.31
C ARG A 134 4.10 7.44 5.66
N ILE A 135 3.13 6.97 6.44
CA ILE A 135 1.80 6.56 5.93
C ILE A 135 1.08 7.75 5.29
N ALA A 136 1.09 8.93 5.90
CA ALA A 136 0.44 10.12 5.32
C ALA A 136 1.07 10.52 3.98
N ILE A 137 2.40 10.52 3.87
CA ILE A 137 3.14 10.77 2.62
C ILE A 137 2.78 9.73 1.57
N PHE A 138 2.82 8.44 1.91
CA PHE A 138 2.51 7.36 0.97
C PHE A 138 1.07 7.48 0.43
N LEU A 139 0.08 7.65 1.31
CA LEU A 139 -1.32 7.73 0.91
C LEU A 139 -1.61 8.98 0.07
N HIS A 140 -0.94 10.09 0.34
CA HIS A 140 -1.13 11.32 -0.41
C HIS A 140 -0.49 11.28 -1.80
N TYR A 141 0.82 10.95 -1.86
CA TYR A 141 1.59 11.05 -3.09
C TYR A 141 1.52 9.80 -3.97
N TYR A 142 1.49 8.61 -3.36
CA TYR A 142 1.43 7.36 -4.12
C TYR A 142 -0.02 6.90 -4.35
N ALA A 143 -0.85 6.94 -3.31
CA ALA A 143 -2.24 6.54 -3.41
C ALA A 143 -3.16 7.67 -3.92
N GLY A 144 -2.70 8.92 -4.06
CA GLY A 144 -3.49 10.04 -4.59
C GLY A 144 -4.67 10.46 -3.71
N MET A 145 -4.63 10.12 -2.41
CA MET A 145 -5.74 10.41 -1.49
C MET A 145 -5.71 11.85 -0.99
N SER A 146 -6.87 12.44 -0.83
CA SER A 146 -7.06 13.72 -0.14
C SER A 146 -6.82 13.57 1.36
N ILE A 147 -6.55 14.69 2.04
CA ILE A 147 -6.35 14.71 3.51
C ILE A 147 -7.56 14.13 4.26
N ARG A 148 -8.79 14.35 3.76
CA ARG A 148 -10.01 13.81 4.38
C ARG A 148 -10.09 12.29 4.24
N GLU A 149 -9.86 11.77 3.04
CA GLU A 149 -9.86 10.32 2.80
C GLU A 149 -8.77 9.61 3.61
N ILE A 150 -7.58 10.22 3.72
CA ILE A 150 -6.51 9.69 4.58
C ILE A 150 -6.97 9.68 6.04
N ALA A 151 -7.51 10.78 6.53
CA ALA A 151 -8.00 10.90 7.91
C ALA A 151 -9.02 9.80 8.24
N ASP A 152 -9.98 9.58 7.35
CA ASP A 152 -10.99 8.53 7.49
C ASP A 152 -10.36 7.13 7.46
N ALA A 153 -9.38 6.87 6.58
CA ALA A 153 -8.70 5.59 6.48
C ALA A 153 -7.82 5.28 7.70
N VAL A 154 -7.13 6.29 8.26
CA VAL A 154 -6.27 6.11 9.43
C VAL A 154 -6.99 6.35 10.77
N HIS A 155 -8.30 6.64 10.76
CA HIS A 155 -9.10 7.00 11.94
C HIS A 155 -8.51 8.18 12.74
N ALA A 156 -8.08 9.21 12.04
CA ALA A 156 -7.53 10.44 12.59
C ALA A 156 -8.40 11.65 12.22
N THR A 157 -8.07 12.82 12.78
CA THR A 157 -8.69 14.07 12.32
C THR A 157 -7.99 14.62 11.07
N PRO A 158 -8.70 15.33 10.19
CA PRO A 158 -8.06 15.99 9.03
C PRO A 158 -6.92 16.94 9.43
N ALA A 159 -7.05 17.62 10.58
CA ALA A 159 -6.01 18.51 11.11
C ALA A 159 -4.73 17.73 11.51
N ALA A 160 -4.88 16.60 12.21
CA ALA A 160 -3.74 15.74 12.57
C ALA A 160 -3.08 15.16 11.31
N THR A 161 -3.87 14.70 10.34
CA THR A 161 -3.37 14.19 9.07
C THR A 161 -2.59 15.26 8.29
N ALA A 162 -3.13 16.48 8.18
CA ALA A 162 -2.44 17.60 7.55
C ALA A 162 -1.13 17.93 8.25
N GLN A 163 -1.09 17.85 9.58
CA GLN A 163 0.12 18.07 10.37
C GLN A 163 1.17 16.98 10.11
N HIS A 164 0.78 15.69 10.07
CA HIS A 164 1.69 14.59 9.72
C HIS A 164 2.24 14.74 8.31
N LEU A 165 1.42 15.09 7.35
CA LEU A 165 1.82 15.32 5.96
C LEU A 165 2.81 16.50 5.87
N SER A 166 2.53 17.62 6.55
CA SER A 166 3.40 18.79 6.58
C SER A 166 4.77 18.50 7.23
N ARG A 167 4.77 17.80 8.38
CA ARG A 167 6.01 17.39 9.06
C ARG A 167 6.81 16.40 8.23
N GLY A 168 6.15 15.41 7.61
CA GLY A 168 6.80 14.44 6.73
C GLY A 168 7.49 15.13 5.55
N ARG A 169 6.80 16.06 4.88
CA ARG A 169 7.42 16.89 3.82
C ARG A 169 8.62 17.69 4.28
N ALA A 170 8.52 18.32 5.45
CA ALA A 170 9.63 19.09 6.01
C ALA A 170 10.85 18.20 6.30
N SER A 171 10.64 17.03 6.89
CA SER A 171 11.71 16.06 7.16
C SER A 171 12.36 15.54 5.87
N LEU A 172 11.56 15.16 4.86
CA LEU A 172 12.08 14.73 3.54
C LEU A 172 12.88 15.83 2.87
N ARG A 173 12.40 17.09 2.91
CA ARG A 173 13.11 18.23 2.34
C ARG A 173 14.47 18.45 3.02
N LEU A 174 14.58 18.22 4.31
CA LEU A 174 15.85 18.33 5.04
C LEU A 174 16.81 17.18 4.69
N SER A 175 16.31 15.94 4.66
CA SER A 175 17.12 14.76 4.35
C SER A 175 17.66 14.79 2.91
N LEU A 176 16.82 15.20 1.94
CA LEU A 176 17.18 15.22 0.52
C LEU A 176 17.98 16.48 0.10
N LYS A 177 17.94 17.58 0.88
CA LYS A 177 18.78 18.76 0.62
C LYS A 177 20.26 18.53 0.91
N GLY A 178 20.59 17.53 1.72
CA GLY A 178 21.96 17.14 2.01
C GLY A 178 22.67 16.50 0.82
N ASP A 179 21.92 15.88 -0.10
CA ASP A 179 22.47 15.13 -1.22
C ASP A 179 22.36 15.83 -2.59
N HIS A 180 21.35 16.68 -2.82
CA HIS A 180 21.24 17.47 -4.08
C HIS A 180 20.26 18.65 -3.94
N ASN A 181 20.65 19.78 -4.58
CA ASN A 181 20.00 21.09 -4.46
C ASN A 181 18.74 21.31 -5.32
N ASP A 182 18.05 20.24 -5.81
CA ASP A 182 17.05 20.36 -6.89
C ASP A 182 15.69 19.70 -6.63
N TYR A 183 15.22 19.57 -5.39
CA TYR A 183 13.83 19.11 -5.15
C TYR A 183 12.94 20.26 -4.71
N GLU A 184 12.22 20.87 -5.63
CA GLU A 184 11.07 21.73 -5.33
C GLU A 184 9.82 20.83 -5.12
N PHE A 185 9.35 20.78 -3.91
CA PHE A 185 8.03 20.22 -3.58
C PHE A 185 7.04 21.38 -3.46
N GLU A 186 6.20 21.57 -4.49
CA GLU A 186 5.03 22.45 -4.40
C GLU A 186 3.94 21.83 -3.52
#